data_0896d791aefcfc86b064d20a1c18c0cd
#
_entry.id   0896d791aefcfc86b064d20a1c18c0cd
#
_cell.length_a   1.000
_cell.length_b   1.000
_cell.length_c   1.000
_cell.angle_alpha   90.00
_cell.angle_beta   90.00
_cell.angle_gamma   90.00
#
_symmetry.space_group_name_H-M   'P 1'
#
loop_
_entity.id
_entity.type
_entity.pdbx_description
1 polymer ?
#
loop_
_entity_poly.entity_id
_entity_poly.type
_entity_poly.pdbx_seq_one_letter_code
_entity_poly.pdbx_strand_id
1 'polypeptide(L)'
;MADLQLKHIYKRYAGGVTAVSDFTLDIDDKEFIILVGPSGCGKSTTLRMVAGLEDITEGEFKIDGKIMNDVAPKDRDIAMVFQNYALYPHMTVFDNMAFGLKLRKFKKDEIKRRVEEAGTILGLSDLLDRKPADLSGGQRQRVAMGRAIVRDAKVFLMDEPLSNLDAKLRTAMRTEITKLHKSLGTTFIYVTHDQVEAMTMADRIVVMKDGIVQQIDTPQD
;
A
#
# COMPACT_ATOMS: atom_id res chain seq x y z
N MET A 1 2.51 15.15 -8.55
CA MET A 1 1.07 14.95 -8.37
C MET A 1 0.78 13.53 -8.79
N ALA A 2 -0.12 12.86 -8.10
CA ALA A 2 -0.51 11.50 -8.47
C ALA A 2 -2.03 11.36 -8.29
N ASP A 3 -2.77 11.88 -9.29
CA ASP A 3 -4.18 11.57 -9.43
C ASP A 3 -4.36 10.18 -10.05
N LEU A 4 -5.30 9.41 -9.50
CA LEU A 4 -5.64 8.10 -10.03
C LEU A 4 -7.08 8.10 -10.51
N GLN A 5 -7.32 7.49 -11.65
CA GLN A 5 -8.66 7.33 -12.21
C GLN A 5 -8.90 5.85 -12.53
N LEU A 6 -9.85 5.25 -11.82
CA LEU A 6 -10.36 3.92 -12.10
C LEU A 6 -11.76 4.06 -12.68
N LYS A 7 -11.97 3.64 -13.92
CA LYS A 7 -13.25 3.80 -14.62
C LYS A 7 -13.78 2.46 -15.09
N HIS A 8 -14.93 2.07 -14.56
CA HIS A 8 -15.64 0.85 -14.92
C HIS A 8 -14.74 -0.39 -14.87
N ILE A 9 -13.95 -0.54 -13.78
CA ILE A 9 -13.01 -1.64 -13.62
C ILE A 9 -13.76 -2.93 -13.27
N TYR A 10 -13.45 -3.98 -14.03
CA TYR A 10 -13.92 -5.33 -13.77
C TYR A 10 -12.76 -6.30 -13.62
N LYS A 11 -12.92 -7.26 -12.73
CA LYS A 11 -12.08 -8.47 -12.65
C LYS A 11 -12.93 -9.70 -12.71
N ARG A 12 -12.79 -10.45 -13.79
CA ARG A 12 -13.42 -11.75 -14.00
C ARG A 12 -12.36 -12.82 -14.13
N TYR A 13 -12.47 -13.86 -13.34
CA TYR A 13 -11.57 -15.03 -13.39
C TYR A 13 -12.12 -16.10 -14.34
N ALA A 14 -11.22 -16.96 -14.85
CA ALA A 14 -11.58 -18.18 -15.55
C ALA A 14 -12.51 -19.02 -14.65
N GLY A 15 -13.67 -19.45 -15.17
CA GLY A 15 -14.70 -20.15 -14.36
C GLY A 15 -15.88 -19.27 -13.95
N GLY A 16 -15.96 -18.01 -14.44
CA GLY A 16 -17.14 -17.16 -14.31
C GLY A 16 -17.26 -16.38 -12.99
N VAL A 17 -16.25 -16.45 -12.12
CA VAL A 17 -16.24 -15.66 -10.88
C VAL A 17 -15.87 -14.21 -11.19
N THR A 18 -16.79 -13.27 -10.89
CA THR A 18 -16.53 -11.84 -10.94
C THR A 18 -16.11 -11.36 -9.54
N ALA A 19 -14.82 -11.02 -9.37
CA ALA A 19 -14.27 -10.57 -8.10
C ALA A 19 -14.46 -9.06 -7.88
N VAL A 20 -14.50 -8.27 -8.96
CA VAL A 20 -14.75 -6.82 -8.94
C VAL A 20 -15.66 -6.50 -10.12
N SER A 21 -16.71 -5.72 -9.85
CA SER A 21 -17.75 -5.35 -10.83
C SER A 21 -17.96 -3.85 -10.79
N ASP A 22 -17.75 -3.20 -11.92
CA ASP A 22 -18.01 -1.77 -12.16
C ASP A 22 -17.38 -0.83 -11.11
N PHE A 23 -16.13 -1.10 -10.74
CA PHE A 23 -15.44 -0.26 -9.77
C PHE A 23 -15.02 1.06 -10.45
N THR A 24 -15.60 2.17 -9.98
CA THR A 24 -15.28 3.52 -10.46
C THR A 24 -14.90 4.41 -9.29
N LEU A 25 -13.71 5.03 -9.36
CA LEU A 25 -13.18 5.91 -8.33
C LEU A 25 -12.14 6.86 -8.94
N ASP A 26 -12.31 8.14 -8.70
CA ASP A 26 -11.28 9.16 -8.91
C ASP A 26 -10.64 9.47 -7.55
N ILE A 27 -9.30 9.47 -7.49
CA ILE A 27 -8.50 9.72 -6.28
C ILE A 27 -7.62 10.93 -6.55
N ASP A 28 -7.72 11.93 -5.68
CA ASP A 28 -6.92 13.14 -5.78
C ASP A 28 -5.47 12.93 -5.30
N ASP A 29 -4.57 13.79 -5.76
CA ASP A 29 -3.18 13.79 -5.29
C ASP A 29 -3.12 13.96 -3.77
N LYS A 30 -2.31 13.12 -3.11
CA LYS A 30 -2.10 13.10 -1.64
C LYS A 30 -3.30 12.66 -0.81
N GLU A 31 -4.32 12.10 -1.42
CA GLU A 31 -5.48 11.59 -0.73
C GLU A 31 -5.19 10.25 -0.05
N PHE A 32 -5.79 10.02 1.13
CA PHE A 32 -5.74 8.75 1.83
C PHE A 32 -7.09 8.03 1.66
N ILE A 33 -7.13 7.08 0.73
CA ILE A 33 -8.32 6.25 0.46
C ILE A 33 -8.22 4.93 1.24
N ILE A 34 -9.30 4.54 1.89
CA ILE A 34 -9.43 3.22 2.52
C ILE A 34 -10.57 2.42 1.89
N LEU A 35 -10.24 1.25 1.39
CA LEU A 35 -11.22 0.25 0.96
C LEU A 35 -11.57 -0.64 2.15
N VAL A 36 -12.84 -0.67 2.56
CA VAL A 36 -13.33 -1.46 3.69
C VAL A 36 -14.46 -2.40 3.25
N GLY A 37 -14.57 -3.55 3.87
CA GLY A 37 -15.62 -4.52 3.60
C GLY A 37 -15.26 -5.92 4.08
N PRO A 38 -16.19 -6.90 4.01
CA PRO A 38 -15.95 -8.26 4.44
C PRO A 38 -14.85 -8.96 3.64
N SER A 39 -14.30 -10.05 4.20
CA SER A 39 -13.31 -10.85 3.49
C SER A 39 -13.87 -11.38 2.17
N GLY A 40 -13.06 -11.37 1.11
CA GLY A 40 -13.45 -11.85 -0.21
C GLY A 40 -14.31 -10.89 -1.04
N CYS A 41 -14.59 -9.67 -0.59
CA CYS A 41 -15.41 -8.71 -1.34
C CYS A 41 -14.66 -7.94 -2.45
N GLY A 42 -13.43 -8.33 -2.81
CA GLY A 42 -12.69 -7.73 -3.94
C GLY A 42 -11.67 -6.64 -3.59
N LYS A 43 -11.52 -6.21 -2.34
CA LYS A 43 -10.58 -5.14 -1.93
C LYS A 43 -9.13 -5.39 -2.34
N SER A 44 -8.56 -6.51 -1.90
CA SER A 44 -7.18 -6.89 -2.24
C SER A 44 -7.01 -7.14 -3.74
N THR A 45 -8.04 -7.64 -4.41
CA THR A 45 -8.05 -7.79 -5.88
C THR A 45 -7.95 -6.43 -6.55
N THR A 46 -8.75 -5.44 -6.11
CA THR A 46 -8.70 -4.06 -6.60
C THR A 46 -7.30 -3.46 -6.38
N LEU A 47 -6.76 -3.61 -5.17
CA LEU A 47 -5.42 -3.13 -4.85
C LEU A 47 -4.34 -3.77 -5.74
N ARG A 48 -4.44 -5.08 -6.00
CA ARG A 48 -3.50 -5.80 -6.89
C ARG A 48 -3.63 -5.38 -8.35
N MET A 49 -4.83 -5.04 -8.83
CA MET A 49 -5.01 -4.47 -10.16
C MET A 49 -4.32 -3.10 -10.28
N VAL A 50 -4.44 -2.25 -9.27
CA VAL A 50 -3.72 -0.96 -9.21
C VAL A 50 -2.20 -1.19 -9.21
N ALA A 51 -1.72 -2.19 -8.47
CA ALA A 51 -0.30 -2.56 -8.44
C ALA A 51 0.22 -3.20 -9.75
N GLY A 52 -0.67 -3.67 -10.63
CA GLY A 52 -0.33 -4.44 -11.82
C GLY A 52 0.04 -5.89 -11.53
N LEU A 53 -0.32 -6.40 -10.35
CA LEU A 53 -0.14 -7.80 -9.96
C LEU A 53 -1.31 -8.69 -10.38
N GLU A 54 -2.41 -8.07 -10.80
CA GLU A 54 -3.59 -8.68 -11.40
C GLU A 54 -4.00 -7.88 -12.63
N ASP A 55 -4.40 -8.56 -13.69
CA ASP A 55 -4.87 -7.92 -14.91
C ASP A 55 -6.29 -7.37 -14.71
N ILE A 56 -6.54 -6.21 -15.26
CA ILE A 56 -7.89 -5.63 -15.39
C ILE A 56 -8.58 -6.30 -16.57
N THR A 57 -9.77 -6.88 -16.35
CA THR A 57 -10.53 -7.56 -17.42
C THR A 57 -11.23 -6.57 -18.34
N GLU A 58 -11.83 -5.53 -17.76
CA GLU A 58 -12.49 -4.43 -18.48
C GLU A 58 -12.30 -3.13 -17.69
N GLY A 59 -12.45 -2.00 -18.38
CA GLY A 59 -12.32 -0.67 -17.81
C GLY A 59 -10.95 -0.07 -18.03
N GLU A 60 -10.74 1.12 -17.50
CA GLU A 60 -9.52 1.90 -17.71
C GLU A 60 -8.97 2.40 -16.38
N PHE A 61 -7.68 2.16 -16.15
CA PHE A 61 -6.94 2.68 -15.00
C PHE A 61 -5.86 3.65 -15.47
N LYS A 62 -5.85 4.85 -14.89
CA LYS A 62 -4.85 5.89 -15.17
C LYS A 62 -4.16 6.37 -13.89
N ILE A 63 -2.89 6.75 -14.04
CA ILE A 63 -2.13 7.56 -13.09
C ILE A 63 -1.60 8.78 -13.83
N ASP A 64 -1.84 9.98 -13.33
CA ASP A 64 -1.45 11.25 -13.99
C ASP A 64 -1.91 11.30 -15.46
N GLY A 65 -3.13 10.82 -15.75
CA GLY A 65 -3.70 10.78 -17.10
C GLY A 65 -3.13 9.69 -18.01
N LYS A 66 -2.10 8.93 -17.57
CA LYS A 66 -1.48 7.86 -18.35
C LYS A 66 -2.14 6.51 -18.06
N ILE A 67 -2.57 5.80 -19.12
CA ILE A 67 -3.16 4.45 -19.00
C ILE A 67 -2.12 3.48 -18.45
N MET A 68 -2.52 2.71 -17.42
CA MET A 68 -1.68 1.77 -16.68
C MET A 68 -2.05 0.30 -16.89
N ASN A 69 -3.13 -0.01 -17.59
CA ASN A 69 -3.65 -1.38 -17.72
C ASN A 69 -2.55 -2.40 -18.07
N ASP A 70 -1.76 -2.10 -19.10
CA ASP A 70 -0.72 -3.00 -19.62
C ASP A 70 0.70 -2.64 -19.14
N VAL A 71 0.83 -1.70 -18.18
CA VAL A 71 2.14 -1.30 -17.63
C VAL A 71 2.55 -2.29 -16.55
N ALA A 72 3.74 -2.87 -16.70
CA ALA A 72 4.29 -3.83 -15.73
C ALA A 72 4.44 -3.19 -14.33
N PRO A 73 4.28 -3.96 -13.23
CA PRO A 73 4.35 -3.44 -11.85
C PRO A 73 5.61 -2.65 -11.54
N LYS A 74 6.76 -3.08 -12.07
CA LYS A 74 8.06 -2.41 -11.88
C LYS A 74 8.14 -1.00 -12.48
N ASP A 75 7.33 -0.73 -13.50
CA ASP A 75 7.30 0.50 -14.27
C ASP A 75 6.15 1.44 -13.86
N ARG A 76 5.29 0.99 -12.94
CA ARG A 76 4.34 1.84 -12.21
C ARG A 76 5.05 2.52 -11.06
N ASP A 77 4.87 3.79 -10.87
CA ASP A 77 5.47 4.54 -9.77
C ASP A 77 4.73 4.30 -8.45
N ILE A 78 4.66 3.03 -8.06
CA ILE A 78 3.88 2.50 -6.94
C ILE A 78 4.79 1.71 -6.00
N ALA A 79 4.57 1.85 -4.70
CA ALA A 79 5.15 0.99 -3.67
C ALA A 79 4.04 0.24 -2.94
N MET A 80 4.25 -1.04 -2.60
CA MET A 80 3.26 -1.89 -1.95
C MET A 80 3.80 -2.52 -0.67
N VAL A 81 2.99 -2.46 0.38
CA VAL A 81 3.18 -3.16 1.65
C VAL A 81 2.18 -4.31 1.72
N PHE A 82 2.68 -5.54 1.88
CA PHE A 82 1.87 -6.75 1.92
C PHE A 82 1.49 -7.12 3.36
N GLN A 83 0.38 -7.81 3.53
CA GLN A 83 -0.15 -8.31 4.80
C GLN A 83 0.87 -9.14 5.61
N ASN A 84 1.69 -9.95 4.96
CA ASN A 84 2.72 -10.77 5.57
C ASN A 84 4.10 -10.11 5.64
N TYR A 85 4.16 -8.79 5.40
CA TYR A 85 5.37 -7.96 5.34
C TYR A 85 6.37 -8.34 4.23
N ALA A 86 6.37 -9.57 3.74
CA ALA A 86 7.25 -10.11 2.69
C ALA A 86 8.74 -9.77 2.88
N LEU A 87 9.23 -9.78 4.14
CA LEU A 87 10.63 -9.51 4.45
C LEU A 87 11.50 -10.71 4.08
N TYR A 88 12.70 -10.44 3.60
CA TYR A 88 13.72 -11.45 3.34
C TYR A 88 14.41 -11.84 4.65
N PRO A 89 14.19 -13.06 5.19
CA PRO A 89 14.62 -13.41 6.56
C PRO A 89 16.14 -13.51 6.73
N HIS A 90 16.86 -13.74 5.65
CA HIS A 90 18.33 -13.84 5.63
C HIS A 90 19.04 -12.48 5.53
N MET A 91 18.32 -11.43 5.16
CA MET A 91 18.83 -10.07 5.02
C MET A 91 18.66 -9.26 6.31
N THR A 92 19.55 -8.31 6.54
CA THR A 92 19.39 -7.31 7.60
C THR A 92 18.22 -6.37 7.29
N VAL A 93 17.84 -5.52 8.25
CA VAL A 93 16.88 -4.42 8.04
C VAL A 93 17.38 -3.52 6.93
N PHE A 94 18.64 -3.10 6.98
CA PHE A 94 19.26 -2.28 5.94
C PHE A 94 19.13 -2.94 4.56
N ASP A 95 19.51 -4.20 4.43
CA ASP A 95 19.47 -4.91 3.15
C ASP A 95 18.06 -5.14 2.63
N ASN A 96 17.09 -5.40 3.53
CA ASN A 96 15.67 -5.45 3.17
C ASN A 96 15.20 -4.14 2.55
N MET A 97 15.50 -3.01 3.19
CA MET A 97 15.11 -1.69 2.68
C MET A 97 15.85 -1.34 1.39
N ALA A 98 17.14 -1.64 1.31
CA ALA A 98 18.00 -1.34 0.16
C ALA A 98 17.73 -2.20 -1.08
N PHE A 99 17.06 -3.35 -0.94
CA PHE A 99 16.96 -4.38 -1.98
C PHE A 99 16.43 -3.84 -3.31
N GLY A 100 15.31 -3.12 -3.29
CA GLY A 100 14.72 -2.54 -4.50
C GLY A 100 15.62 -1.51 -5.19
N LEU A 101 16.38 -0.73 -4.43
CA LEU A 101 17.33 0.26 -4.94
C LEU A 101 18.55 -0.43 -5.57
N LYS A 102 19.04 -1.52 -4.94
CA LYS A 102 20.14 -2.33 -5.51
C LYS A 102 19.77 -2.94 -6.86
N LEU A 103 18.55 -3.48 -6.99
CA LEU A 103 18.04 -4.01 -8.27
C LEU A 103 17.96 -2.95 -9.36
N ARG A 104 17.63 -1.72 -9.00
CA ARG A 104 17.60 -0.55 -9.90
C ARG A 104 18.98 0.07 -10.15
N LYS A 105 20.05 -0.52 -9.60
CA LYS A 105 21.45 -0.09 -9.76
C LYS A 105 21.73 1.35 -9.27
N PHE A 106 21.05 1.77 -8.21
CA PHE A 106 21.40 3.04 -7.53
C PHE A 106 22.83 3.00 -6.99
N LYS A 107 23.48 4.16 -6.89
CA LYS A 107 24.81 4.28 -6.29
C LYS A 107 24.78 3.94 -4.80
N LYS A 108 25.84 3.34 -4.28
CA LYS A 108 25.93 2.90 -2.85
C LYS A 108 25.64 4.02 -1.86
N ASP A 109 26.18 5.21 -2.11
CA ASP A 109 26.01 6.37 -1.23
C ASP A 109 24.54 6.84 -1.20
N GLU A 110 23.87 6.82 -2.35
CA GLU A 110 22.46 7.16 -2.46
C GLU A 110 21.57 6.12 -1.76
N ILE A 111 21.88 4.84 -1.90
CA ILE A 111 21.17 3.77 -1.17
C ILE A 111 21.32 3.98 0.34
N LYS A 112 22.55 4.22 0.82
CA LYS A 112 22.81 4.44 2.23
C LYS A 112 22.01 5.63 2.76
N ARG A 113 22.07 6.78 2.07
CA ARG A 113 21.35 8.00 2.44
C ARG A 113 19.85 7.74 2.55
N ARG A 114 19.22 7.14 1.53
CA ARG A 114 17.77 6.87 1.52
C ARG A 114 17.33 5.90 2.62
N VAL A 115 18.14 4.85 2.88
CA VAL A 115 17.84 3.88 3.94
C VAL A 115 17.97 4.51 5.33
N GLU A 116 19.00 5.32 5.57
CA GLU A 116 19.19 6.04 6.84
C GLU A 116 18.08 7.07 7.09
N GLU A 117 17.67 7.83 6.06
CA GLU A 117 16.54 8.77 6.13
C GLU A 117 15.22 8.04 6.47
N ALA A 118 14.90 6.96 5.76
CA ALA A 118 13.72 6.16 6.03
C ALA A 118 13.80 5.48 7.42
N GLY A 119 14.97 5.02 7.82
CA GLY A 119 15.22 4.48 9.15
C GLY A 119 14.95 5.49 10.26
N THR A 120 15.33 6.75 10.05
CA THR A 120 15.06 7.85 10.98
C THR A 120 13.56 8.14 11.09
N ILE A 121 12.87 8.26 9.95
CA ILE A 121 11.41 8.50 9.90
C ILE A 121 10.64 7.41 10.67
N LEU A 122 11.09 6.15 10.55
CA LEU A 122 10.41 4.99 11.13
C LEU A 122 10.94 4.55 12.49
N GLY A 123 11.93 5.26 13.06
CA GLY A 123 12.55 4.87 14.33
C GLY A 123 13.26 3.52 14.26
N LEU A 124 13.95 3.23 13.16
CA LEU A 124 14.68 1.99 12.90
C LEU A 124 16.20 2.17 12.87
N SER A 125 16.73 3.36 13.12
CA SER A 125 18.16 3.69 12.96
C SER A 125 19.08 2.73 13.74
N ASP A 126 18.72 2.36 14.97
CA ASP A 126 19.50 1.44 15.82
C ASP A 126 19.26 -0.04 15.49
N LEU A 127 18.42 -0.34 14.52
CA LEU A 127 18.01 -1.70 14.16
C LEU A 127 18.47 -2.12 12.76
N LEU A 128 19.17 -1.25 12.03
CA LEU A 128 19.53 -1.46 10.62
C LEU A 128 20.35 -2.74 10.38
N ASP A 129 21.18 -3.15 11.37
CA ASP A 129 22.02 -4.35 11.28
C ASP A 129 21.31 -5.63 11.75
N ARG A 130 20.11 -5.53 12.33
CA ARG A 130 19.35 -6.69 12.80
C ARG A 130 18.68 -7.43 11.65
N LYS A 131 18.34 -8.71 11.91
CA LYS A 131 17.54 -9.53 11.00
C LYS A 131 16.07 -9.54 11.43
N PRO A 132 15.14 -9.85 10.52
CA PRO A 132 13.71 -9.92 10.83
C PRO A 132 13.35 -10.82 12.02
N ALA A 133 14.09 -11.89 12.26
CA ALA A 133 13.88 -12.79 13.39
C ALA A 133 14.06 -12.10 14.77
N ASP A 134 14.92 -11.06 14.83
CA ASP A 134 15.25 -10.32 16.05
C ASP A 134 14.33 -9.12 16.30
N LEU A 135 13.26 -9.00 15.51
CA LEU A 135 12.35 -7.84 15.52
C LEU A 135 10.97 -8.23 16.09
N SER A 136 10.34 -7.26 16.78
CA SER A 136 8.90 -7.36 17.11
C SER A 136 8.02 -7.27 15.85
N GLY A 137 6.73 -7.63 15.97
CA GLY A 137 5.77 -7.51 14.88
C GLY A 137 5.70 -6.09 14.30
N GLY A 138 5.60 -5.06 15.16
CA GLY A 138 5.57 -3.66 14.73
C GLY A 138 6.88 -3.21 14.09
N GLN A 139 8.03 -3.68 14.57
CA GLN A 139 9.32 -3.38 13.94
C GLN A 139 9.41 -4.01 12.54
N ARG A 140 8.98 -5.27 12.37
CA ARG A 140 8.91 -5.90 11.04
C ARG A 140 8.01 -5.13 10.08
N GLN A 141 6.87 -4.65 10.57
CA GLN A 141 5.98 -3.82 9.75
C GLN A 141 6.65 -2.51 9.33
N ARG A 142 7.31 -1.80 10.26
CA ARG A 142 8.05 -0.58 9.91
C ARG A 142 9.13 -0.85 8.87
N VAL A 143 9.82 -1.98 8.92
CA VAL A 143 10.78 -2.39 7.88
C VAL A 143 10.09 -2.56 6.53
N ALA A 144 8.91 -3.19 6.47
CA ALA A 144 8.13 -3.32 5.25
C ALA A 144 7.70 -1.95 4.69
N MET A 145 7.30 -1.01 5.55
CA MET A 145 7.04 0.38 5.16
C MET A 145 8.30 1.07 4.66
N GLY A 146 9.44 0.85 5.31
CA GLY A 146 10.74 1.39 4.89
C GLY A 146 11.14 0.95 3.48
N ARG A 147 10.89 -0.31 3.12
CA ARG A 147 11.09 -0.80 1.74
C ARG A 147 10.27 -0.03 0.70
N ALA A 148 9.10 0.43 1.09
CA ALA A 148 8.25 1.24 0.23
C ALA A 148 8.75 2.69 0.17
N ILE A 149 9.07 3.30 1.31
CA ILE A 149 9.50 4.71 1.43
C ILE A 149 10.78 4.99 0.63
N VAL A 150 11.80 4.12 0.75
CA VAL A 150 13.09 4.33 0.05
C VAL A 150 12.96 4.42 -1.47
N ARG A 151 11.83 3.95 -2.04
CA ARG A 151 11.56 4.02 -3.48
C ARG A 151 11.10 5.39 -3.96
N ASP A 152 10.68 6.25 -3.04
CA ASP A 152 10.13 7.57 -3.36
C ASP A 152 8.99 7.47 -4.40
N ALA A 153 8.06 6.54 -4.15
CA ALA A 153 6.94 6.26 -5.04
C ALA A 153 5.83 7.31 -4.87
N LYS A 154 5.13 7.61 -5.95
CA LYS A 154 4.00 8.55 -5.94
C LYS A 154 2.75 8.00 -5.27
N VAL A 155 2.59 6.68 -5.26
CA VAL A 155 1.42 5.99 -4.71
C VAL A 155 1.87 4.87 -3.79
N PHE A 156 1.31 4.83 -2.60
CA PHE A 156 1.51 3.77 -1.60
C PHE A 156 0.26 2.89 -1.51
N LEU A 157 0.47 1.59 -1.68
CA LEU A 157 -0.56 0.58 -1.53
C LEU A 157 -0.30 -0.25 -0.29
N MET A 158 -1.31 -0.46 0.56
CA MET A 158 -1.21 -1.24 1.79
C MET A 158 -2.34 -2.28 1.87
N ASP A 159 -1.97 -3.56 1.80
CA ASP A 159 -2.90 -4.69 1.86
C ASP A 159 -2.98 -5.24 3.29
N GLU A 160 -3.98 -4.85 4.06
CA GLU A 160 -4.23 -5.24 5.45
C GLU A 160 -2.97 -5.20 6.35
N PRO A 161 -2.21 -4.10 6.38
CA PRO A 161 -0.89 -4.10 7.00
C PRO A 161 -0.90 -4.28 8.52
N LEU A 162 -2.04 -4.03 9.19
CA LEU A 162 -2.18 -4.10 10.64
C LEU A 162 -2.85 -5.40 11.14
N SER A 163 -3.32 -6.27 10.25
CA SER A 163 -4.12 -7.45 10.59
C SER A 163 -3.41 -8.44 11.53
N ASN A 164 -2.08 -8.55 11.46
CA ASN A 164 -1.26 -9.47 12.23
C ASN A 164 -0.74 -8.88 13.56
N LEU A 165 -1.20 -7.70 13.97
CA LEU A 165 -0.78 -7.01 15.19
C LEU A 165 -1.82 -7.13 16.31
N ASP A 166 -1.35 -7.15 17.57
CA ASP A 166 -2.22 -7.02 18.72
C ASP A 166 -2.89 -5.63 18.78
N ALA A 167 -3.97 -5.50 19.56
CA ALA A 167 -4.80 -4.30 19.61
C ALA A 167 -4.03 -3.04 20.03
N LYS A 168 -3.11 -3.15 21.00
CA LYS A 168 -2.31 -2.01 21.49
C LYS A 168 -1.36 -1.51 20.42
N LEU A 169 -0.65 -2.44 19.78
CA LEU A 169 0.31 -2.14 18.72
C LEU A 169 -0.41 -1.60 17.48
N ARG A 170 -1.58 -2.17 17.12
CA ARG A 170 -2.42 -1.69 16.02
C ARG A 170 -2.80 -0.22 16.20
N THR A 171 -3.23 0.17 17.41
CA THR A 171 -3.55 1.56 17.71
C THR A 171 -2.36 2.50 17.55
N ALA A 172 -1.19 2.12 18.03
CA ALA A 172 0.04 2.90 17.84
C ALA A 172 0.40 3.02 16.35
N MET A 173 0.33 1.93 15.61
CA MET A 173 0.69 1.89 14.18
C MET A 173 -0.28 2.69 13.30
N ARG A 174 -1.57 2.77 13.62
CA ARG A 174 -2.51 3.68 12.92
C ARG A 174 -2.03 5.12 12.98
N THR A 175 -1.67 5.58 14.17
CA THR A 175 -1.14 6.93 14.36
C THR A 175 0.15 7.15 13.55
N GLU A 176 1.04 6.17 13.52
CA GLU A 176 2.29 6.25 12.75
C GLU A 176 2.04 6.31 11.24
N ILE A 177 1.13 5.48 10.71
CA ILE A 177 0.79 5.48 9.28
C ILE A 177 0.16 6.83 8.88
N THR A 178 -0.76 7.38 9.71
CA THR A 178 -1.35 8.69 9.45
C THR A 178 -0.30 9.82 9.45
N LYS A 179 0.64 9.80 10.39
CA LYS A 179 1.76 10.75 10.42
C LYS A 179 2.67 10.58 9.20
N LEU A 180 2.94 9.34 8.82
CA LEU A 180 3.75 9.03 7.66
C LEU A 180 3.12 9.56 6.37
N HIS A 181 1.82 9.32 6.15
CA HIS A 181 1.07 9.87 5.02
C HIS A 181 1.23 11.38 4.93
N LYS A 182 0.99 12.08 6.05
CA LYS A 182 1.14 13.56 6.11
C LYS A 182 2.58 14.02 5.83
N SER A 183 3.59 13.28 6.28
CA SER A 183 4.99 13.66 6.09
C SER A 183 5.48 13.41 4.67
N LEU A 184 5.02 12.34 4.02
CA LEU A 184 5.38 12.00 2.65
C LEU A 184 4.62 12.84 1.63
N GLY A 185 3.39 13.27 1.94
CA GLY A 185 2.53 14.01 1.02
C GLY A 185 2.31 13.26 -0.30
N THR A 186 2.05 11.95 -0.22
CA THR A 186 1.82 11.05 -1.36
C THR A 186 0.46 10.39 -1.24
N THR A 187 -0.10 9.90 -2.34
CA THR A 187 -1.41 9.23 -2.36
C THR A 187 -1.32 7.83 -1.75
N PHE A 188 -2.22 7.52 -0.80
CA PHE A 188 -2.30 6.21 -0.14
C PHE A 188 -3.61 5.51 -0.50
N ILE A 189 -3.51 4.21 -0.85
CA ILE A 189 -4.66 3.30 -0.96
C ILE A 189 -4.43 2.16 0.03
N TYR A 190 -5.32 2.04 0.98
CA TYR A 190 -5.22 1.11 2.11
C TYR A 190 -6.42 0.16 2.12
N VAL A 191 -6.17 -1.10 2.32
CA VAL A 191 -7.21 -2.13 2.44
C VAL A 191 -7.29 -2.62 3.87
N THR A 192 -8.50 -2.70 4.41
CA THR A 192 -8.76 -3.26 5.75
C THR A 192 -10.16 -3.88 5.83
N HIS A 193 -10.37 -4.74 6.82
CA HIS A 193 -11.70 -5.15 7.25
C HIS A 193 -12.09 -4.49 8.59
N ASP A 194 -11.22 -3.67 9.17
CA ASP A 194 -11.42 -2.97 10.44
C ASP A 194 -12.04 -1.57 10.19
N GLN A 195 -13.28 -1.39 10.62
CA GLN A 195 -14.00 -0.13 10.47
C GLN A 195 -13.34 1.01 11.26
N VAL A 196 -12.69 0.71 12.40
CA VAL A 196 -12.02 1.73 13.21
C VAL A 196 -10.80 2.29 12.47
N GLU A 197 -10.08 1.46 11.72
CA GLU A 197 -9.00 1.92 10.85
C GLU A 197 -9.56 2.87 9.78
N ALA A 198 -10.62 2.47 9.09
CA ALA A 198 -11.24 3.28 8.05
C ALA A 198 -11.71 4.64 8.59
N MET A 199 -12.46 4.65 9.69
CA MET A 199 -13.02 5.85 10.28
C MET A 199 -11.98 6.82 10.89
N THR A 200 -10.78 6.33 11.25
CA THR A 200 -9.78 7.15 11.94
C THR A 200 -8.63 7.62 11.05
N MET A 201 -8.44 7.03 9.89
CA MET A 201 -7.25 7.29 9.05
C MET A 201 -7.59 7.85 7.66
N ALA A 202 -8.78 7.56 7.13
CA ALA A 202 -9.14 7.90 5.76
C ALA A 202 -9.54 9.37 5.59
N ASP A 203 -9.22 9.92 4.42
CA ASP A 203 -9.89 11.12 3.90
C ASP A 203 -11.24 10.73 3.27
N ARG A 204 -11.27 9.63 2.48
CA ARG A 204 -12.51 8.98 2.02
C ARG A 204 -12.45 7.47 2.19
N ILE A 205 -13.62 6.89 2.42
CA ILE A 205 -13.83 5.45 2.59
C ILE A 205 -14.59 4.92 1.39
N VAL A 206 -14.13 3.79 0.85
CA VAL A 206 -14.84 3.02 -0.17
C VAL A 206 -15.37 1.75 0.48
N VAL A 207 -16.66 1.66 0.68
CA VAL A 207 -17.32 0.47 1.24
C VAL A 207 -17.59 -0.52 0.10
N MET A 208 -17.04 -1.73 0.22
CA MET A 208 -17.21 -2.79 -0.78
C MET A 208 -17.95 -3.98 -0.22
N LYS A 209 -18.84 -4.57 -1.03
CA LYS A 209 -19.52 -5.83 -0.73
C LYS A 209 -19.74 -6.59 -2.05
N ASP A 210 -19.44 -7.89 -2.06
CA ASP A 210 -19.67 -8.79 -3.19
C ASP A 210 -19.11 -8.28 -4.54
N GLY A 211 -17.92 -7.68 -4.49
CA GLY A 211 -17.23 -7.13 -5.66
C GLY A 211 -17.72 -5.76 -6.12
N ILE A 212 -18.68 -5.16 -5.43
CA ILE A 212 -19.38 -3.92 -5.82
C ILE A 212 -19.12 -2.84 -4.77
N VAL A 213 -18.89 -1.61 -5.25
CA VAL A 213 -18.86 -0.42 -4.39
C VAL A 213 -20.28 -0.12 -3.92
N GLN A 214 -20.47 -0.03 -2.60
CA GLN A 214 -21.74 0.31 -1.99
C GLN A 214 -21.86 1.81 -1.72
N GLN A 215 -20.77 2.41 -1.26
CA GLN A 215 -20.70 3.84 -0.91
C GLN A 215 -19.26 4.33 -1.01
N ILE A 216 -19.09 5.58 -1.37
CA ILE A 216 -17.84 6.32 -1.30
C ILE A 216 -18.15 7.64 -0.63
N ASP A 217 -17.54 7.88 0.55
CA ASP A 217 -17.81 9.09 1.31
C ASP A 217 -16.68 9.41 2.30
N THR A 218 -16.77 10.55 2.97
CA THR A 218 -15.88 10.89 4.08
C THR A 218 -16.23 10.08 5.33
N PRO A 219 -15.34 9.93 6.33
CA PRO A 219 -15.66 9.24 7.58
C PRO A 219 -16.79 9.90 8.41
N GLN A 220 -17.19 11.13 8.09
CA GLN A 220 -18.18 11.88 8.85
C GLN A 220 -19.61 11.76 8.26
N ASP A 221 -19.71 11.32 7.01
CA ASP A 221 -20.96 11.13 6.26
C ASP A 221 -21.38 9.67 6.25
#